data_c3327a5679fae3cfb9f248753ab55676
#
_entry.id   c3327a5679fae3cfb9f248753ab55676
#
_cell.length_a   1.000
_cell.length_b   1.000
_cell.length_c   1.000
_cell.angle_alpha   90.00
_cell.angle_beta   90.00
_cell.angle_gamma   90.00
#
_symmetry.space_group_name_H-M   'P 1'
#
loop_
_entity.id
_entity.type
_entity.pdbx_description
1 polymer ?
#
loop_
_entity_poly.entity_id
_entity_poly.type
_entity_poly.pdbx_seq_one_letter_code
_entity_poly.pdbx_strand_id
1 'polypeptide(L)'
;MDVINNLELMIPKMRKQLYLKKIYSLDLFYEAIEKQGQYLKIRNLDSFLAQFGIFLKSQEITALLNNCGHSEDEIDLIRMVYIFRTEIPADIIKTLNLIFDKISDGQSSMDVEEALLHLDVTQHPLLEMFQENYENVRESVIKGLRLIIGDKKMILREEFLEFHFNIYWIIPDFLEEKFRKQIPLMWGIKKLKKSN
;
A
#
# COMPACT_ATOMS: atom_id res chain seq x y z
N MET A 1 -15.91 -2.92 27.65
CA MET A 1 -14.57 -2.47 27.16
C MET A 1 -14.60 -2.67 25.66
N ASP A 2 -14.71 -1.57 24.93
CA ASP A 2 -15.21 -1.57 23.57
C ASP A 2 -14.25 -2.20 22.56
N VAL A 3 -14.76 -3.12 21.75
CA VAL A 3 -14.06 -3.82 20.67
C VAL A 3 -13.46 -2.82 19.65
N ILE A 4 -14.05 -1.64 19.51
CA ILE A 4 -13.61 -0.55 18.62
C ILE A 4 -12.21 -0.04 19.00
N ASN A 5 -11.88 0.06 20.29
CA ASN A 5 -10.57 0.53 20.76
C ASN A 5 -9.39 -0.40 20.40
N ASN A 6 -9.65 -1.67 20.09
CA ASN A 6 -8.57 -2.61 19.78
C ASN A 6 -8.03 -2.47 18.33
N LEU A 7 -8.88 -2.11 17.36
CA LEU A 7 -8.43 -1.91 15.97
C LEU A 7 -7.59 -0.64 15.82
N GLU A 8 -7.99 0.46 16.45
CA GLU A 8 -7.28 1.73 16.41
C GLU A 8 -5.83 1.61 16.93
N LEU A 9 -5.59 0.73 17.89
CA LEU A 9 -4.27 0.44 18.42
C LEU A 9 -3.53 -0.65 17.60
N MET A 10 -4.27 -1.59 17.04
CA MET A 10 -3.73 -2.73 16.31
C MET A 10 -3.19 -2.33 14.94
N ILE A 11 -3.93 -1.51 14.19
CA ILE A 11 -3.53 -1.11 12.83
C ILE A 11 -2.18 -0.38 12.80
N PRO A 12 -1.90 0.64 13.63
CA PRO A 12 -0.58 1.27 13.69
C PRO A 12 0.53 0.28 14.06
N LYS A 13 0.26 -0.68 14.95
CA LYS A 13 1.21 -1.75 15.30
C LYS A 13 1.52 -2.64 14.09
N MET A 14 0.50 -3.08 13.35
CA MET A 14 0.66 -3.91 12.15
C MET A 14 1.43 -3.15 11.07
N ARG A 15 1.10 -1.88 10.79
CA ARG A 15 1.83 -1.02 9.86
C ARG A 15 3.30 -0.90 10.23
N LYS A 16 3.62 -0.73 11.52
CA LYS A 16 4.99 -0.70 12.00
C LYS A 16 5.71 -2.03 11.79
N GLN A 17 5.04 -3.16 12.01
CA GLN A 17 5.61 -4.49 11.79
C GLN A 17 5.89 -4.75 10.30
N LEU A 18 4.94 -4.40 9.42
CA LEU A 18 5.12 -4.45 7.96
C LEU A 18 6.32 -3.61 7.52
N TYR A 19 6.40 -2.39 8.02
CA TYR A 19 7.50 -1.48 7.74
C TYR A 19 8.86 -2.08 8.13
N LEU A 20 8.98 -2.66 9.34
CA LEU A 20 10.21 -3.33 9.80
C LEU A 20 10.57 -4.56 8.95
N LYS A 21 9.59 -5.16 8.27
CA LYS A 21 9.78 -6.26 7.31
C LYS A 21 9.95 -5.79 5.87
N LYS A 22 10.07 -4.48 5.66
CA LYS A 22 10.24 -3.88 4.33
C LYS A 22 9.09 -4.19 3.38
N ILE A 23 7.89 -4.27 3.93
CA ILE A 23 6.65 -4.46 3.17
C ILE A 23 5.97 -3.10 3.09
N TYR A 24 5.83 -2.57 1.88
CA TYR A 24 5.49 -1.17 1.64
C TYR A 24 4.24 -0.97 0.77
N SER A 25 3.57 -2.07 0.43
CA SER A 25 2.34 -2.03 -0.35
C SER A 25 1.43 -3.20 0.05
N LEU A 26 0.12 -2.99 0.00
CA LEU A 26 -0.88 -4.05 0.15
C LEU A 26 -0.83 -5.08 -0.99
N ASP A 27 -0.17 -4.78 -2.10
CA ASP A 27 -0.09 -5.67 -3.26
C ASP A 27 0.46 -7.04 -2.91
N LEU A 28 1.40 -7.12 -1.96
CA LEU A 28 1.94 -8.39 -1.48
C LEU A 28 0.91 -9.26 -0.75
N PHE A 29 -0.06 -8.63 -0.06
CA PHE A 29 -1.18 -9.37 0.53
C PHE A 29 -2.09 -9.93 -0.55
N TYR A 30 -2.42 -9.15 -1.57
CA TYR A 30 -3.25 -9.60 -2.68
C TYR A 30 -2.57 -10.73 -3.46
N GLU A 31 -1.28 -10.64 -3.72
CA GLU A 31 -0.49 -11.72 -4.34
C GLU A 31 -0.54 -13.01 -3.51
N ALA A 32 -0.44 -12.92 -2.18
CA ALA A 32 -0.52 -14.07 -1.30
C ALA A 32 -1.92 -14.67 -1.26
N ILE A 33 -2.96 -13.83 -1.29
CA ILE A 33 -4.36 -14.27 -1.34
C ILE A 33 -4.66 -14.96 -2.67
N GLU A 34 -4.15 -14.45 -3.79
CA GLU A 34 -4.30 -15.07 -5.10
C GLU A 34 -3.71 -16.49 -5.14
N LYS A 35 -2.54 -16.66 -4.51
CA LYS A 35 -1.84 -17.97 -4.46
C LYS A 35 -2.53 -19.01 -3.58
N GLN A 36 -3.13 -18.61 -2.47
CA GLN A 36 -3.70 -19.56 -1.50
C GLN A 36 -5.22 -19.62 -1.46
N GLY A 37 -5.92 -18.65 -2.09
CA GLY A 37 -7.37 -18.49 -2.06
C GLY A 37 -7.84 -17.42 -1.08
N GLN A 38 -9.05 -16.90 -1.32
CA GLN A 38 -9.66 -15.81 -0.55
C GLN A 38 -10.00 -16.21 0.89
N TYR A 39 -10.36 -17.47 1.11
CA TYR A 39 -10.78 -17.96 2.42
C TYR A 39 -9.68 -18.78 3.08
N LEU A 40 -9.38 -18.46 4.33
CA LEU A 40 -8.34 -19.12 5.12
C LEU A 40 -8.95 -19.70 6.40
N LYS A 41 -8.59 -20.92 6.74
CA LYS A 41 -8.95 -21.49 8.05
C LYS A 41 -8.34 -20.65 9.17
N ILE A 42 -9.15 -20.29 10.16
CA ILE A 42 -8.74 -19.42 11.28
C ILE A 42 -7.48 -19.95 11.98
N ARG A 43 -7.35 -21.27 12.13
CA ARG A 43 -6.16 -21.91 12.72
C ARG A 43 -4.85 -21.64 11.97
N ASN A 44 -4.92 -21.22 10.71
CA ASN A 44 -3.77 -20.92 9.87
C ASN A 44 -3.48 -19.40 9.80
N LEU A 45 -4.31 -18.56 10.44
CA LEU A 45 -4.22 -17.11 10.35
C LEU A 45 -2.87 -16.58 10.89
N ASP A 46 -2.40 -17.12 12.01
CA ASP A 46 -1.10 -16.73 12.57
C ASP A 46 0.06 -17.02 11.60
N SER A 47 0.04 -18.20 10.97
CA SER A 47 1.07 -18.57 9.99
C SER A 47 1.00 -17.70 8.73
N PHE A 48 -0.19 -17.30 8.31
CA PHE A 48 -0.37 -16.37 7.20
C PHE A 48 0.17 -14.99 7.53
N LEU A 49 -0.21 -14.43 8.67
CA LEU A 49 0.25 -13.11 9.13
C LEU A 49 1.76 -13.08 9.38
N ALA A 50 2.33 -14.19 9.90
CA ALA A 50 3.76 -14.31 10.14
C ALA A 50 4.61 -14.20 8.87
N GLN A 51 4.08 -14.56 7.69
CA GLN A 51 4.77 -14.36 6.40
C GLN A 51 5.07 -12.87 6.15
N PHE A 52 4.21 -11.98 6.66
CA PHE A 52 4.36 -10.53 6.59
C PHE A 52 5.02 -9.93 7.84
N GLY A 53 5.47 -10.78 8.78
CA GLY A 53 6.05 -10.35 10.05
C GLY A 53 5.03 -9.72 11.00
N ILE A 54 3.75 -9.98 10.81
CA ILE A 54 2.68 -9.55 11.70
C ILE A 54 2.48 -10.62 12.77
N PHE A 55 2.61 -10.19 14.03
CA PHE A 55 2.41 -11.03 15.20
C PHE A 55 1.38 -10.38 16.12
N LEU A 56 0.21 -11.03 16.23
CA LEU A 56 -0.92 -10.56 17.01
C LEU A 56 -1.06 -11.39 18.29
N LYS A 57 -1.54 -10.74 19.36
CA LYS A 57 -1.97 -11.42 20.58
C LYS A 57 -3.37 -12.00 20.38
N SER A 58 -3.75 -13.00 21.18
CA SER A 58 -5.07 -13.64 21.08
C SER A 58 -6.25 -12.65 21.11
N GLN A 59 -6.17 -11.58 21.92
CA GLN A 59 -7.20 -10.53 21.96
C GLN A 59 -7.24 -9.70 20.69
N GLU A 60 -6.08 -9.44 20.04
CA GLU A 60 -5.96 -8.72 18.78
C GLU A 60 -6.52 -9.59 17.63
N ILE A 61 -6.25 -10.90 17.64
CA ILE A 61 -6.82 -11.86 16.68
C ILE A 61 -8.35 -11.88 16.81
N THR A 62 -8.89 -11.96 18.03
CA THR A 62 -10.33 -11.90 18.25
C THR A 62 -10.93 -10.60 17.71
N ALA A 63 -10.28 -9.45 17.96
CA ALA A 63 -10.72 -8.16 17.42
C ALA A 63 -10.67 -8.14 15.88
N LEU A 64 -9.62 -8.69 15.28
CA LEU A 64 -9.49 -8.82 13.82
C LEU A 64 -10.64 -9.65 13.25
N LEU A 65 -10.87 -10.84 13.77
CA LEU A 65 -11.94 -11.74 13.33
C LEU A 65 -13.32 -11.07 13.42
N ASN A 66 -13.64 -10.42 14.54
CA ASN A 66 -14.91 -9.73 14.72
C ASN A 66 -15.18 -8.61 13.71
N ASN A 67 -14.11 -7.99 13.19
CA ASN A 67 -14.22 -6.89 12.21
C ASN A 67 -14.18 -7.36 10.75
N CYS A 68 -13.52 -8.48 10.47
CA CYS A 68 -13.44 -9.00 9.10
C CYS A 68 -14.67 -9.80 8.68
N GLY A 69 -15.53 -10.17 9.64
CA GLY A 69 -16.57 -11.16 9.41
C GLY A 69 -15.94 -12.53 9.12
N HIS A 70 -16.28 -13.51 9.93
CA HIS A 70 -15.78 -14.87 9.77
C HIS A 70 -16.96 -15.85 9.87
N SER A 71 -16.84 -17.00 9.20
CA SER A 71 -17.62 -18.21 9.52
C SER A 71 -17.01 -18.89 10.75
N GLU A 72 -17.61 -19.98 11.23
CA GLU A 72 -17.08 -20.71 12.39
C GLU A 72 -15.61 -21.11 12.24
N ASP A 73 -15.15 -21.43 11.03
CA ASP A 73 -13.80 -21.95 10.78
C ASP A 73 -12.93 -21.11 9.81
N GLU A 74 -13.49 -20.13 9.10
CA GLU A 74 -12.79 -19.44 8.02
C GLU A 74 -12.94 -17.92 8.09
N ILE A 75 -11.86 -17.22 7.75
CA ILE A 75 -11.81 -15.76 7.57
C ILE A 75 -11.69 -15.40 6.09
N ASP A 76 -12.39 -14.36 5.67
CA ASP A 76 -12.22 -13.73 4.37
C ASP A 76 -10.99 -12.80 4.40
N LEU A 77 -9.92 -13.19 3.71
CA LEU A 77 -8.66 -12.44 3.67
C LEU A 77 -8.79 -11.10 2.94
N ILE A 78 -9.67 -10.99 1.95
CA ILE A 78 -9.94 -9.71 1.28
C ILE A 78 -10.51 -8.71 2.30
N ARG A 79 -11.51 -9.13 3.09
CA ARG A 79 -12.05 -8.28 4.16
C ARG A 79 -11.02 -7.96 5.22
N MET A 80 -10.12 -8.90 5.55
CA MET A 80 -9.02 -8.64 6.46
C MET A 80 -8.10 -7.52 5.94
N VAL A 81 -7.78 -7.53 4.65
CA VAL A 81 -6.94 -6.46 4.06
C VAL A 81 -7.65 -5.11 4.09
N TYR A 82 -8.98 -5.09 3.96
CA TYR A 82 -9.77 -3.85 4.05
C TYR A 82 -9.63 -3.10 5.38
N ILE A 83 -9.24 -3.76 6.48
CA ILE A 83 -9.01 -3.06 7.77
C ILE A 83 -7.88 -2.02 7.71
N PHE A 84 -6.94 -2.18 6.78
CA PHE A 84 -5.87 -1.20 6.55
C PHE A 84 -6.37 0.05 5.81
N ARG A 85 -7.51 -0.05 5.13
CA ARG A 85 -8.05 1.02 4.29
C ARG A 85 -8.68 2.09 5.16
N THR A 86 -7.98 3.19 5.30
CA THR A 86 -8.48 4.42 5.93
C THR A 86 -8.87 5.42 4.85
N GLU A 87 -9.57 6.48 5.23
CA GLU A 87 -9.84 7.57 4.33
C GLU A 87 -8.54 8.19 3.82
N ILE A 88 -8.42 8.34 2.49
CA ILE A 88 -7.27 8.99 1.89
C ILE A 88 -7.49 10.51 1.97
N PRO A 89 -6.57 11.28 2.56
CA PRO A 89 -6.70 12.72 2.65
C PRO A 89 -6.84 13.38 1.28
N ALA A 90 -7.78 14.33 1.18
CA ALA A 90 -8.11 14.98 -0.09
C ALA A 90 -6.91 15.69 -0.76
N ASP A 91 -5.96 16.17 0.01
CA ASP A 91 -4.73 16.76 -0.49
C ASP A 91 -3.79 15.74 -1.15
N ILE A 92 -3.75 14.48 -0.65
CA ILE A 92 -3.04 13.37 -1.30
C ILE A 92 -3.68 13.05 -2.62
N ILE A 93 -5.01 12.86 -2.65
CA ILE A 93 -5.75 12.59 -3.89
C ILE A 93 -5.51 13.70 -4.92
N LYS A 94 -5.59 14.97 -4.49
CA LYS A 94 -5.29 16.11 -5.35
C LYS A 94 -3.86 16.07 -5.88
N THR A 95 -2.90 15.78 -5.04
CA THR A 95 -1.48 15.69 -5.43
C THR A 95 -1.26 14.59 -6.46
N LEU A 96 -1.82 13.40 -6.25
CA LEU A 96 -1.70 12.27 -7.18
C LEU A 96 -2.34 12.58 -8.53
N ASN A 97 -3.51 13.23 -8.54
CA ASN A 97 -4.14 13.66 -9.79
C ASN A 97 -3.27 14.67 -10.55
N LEU A 98 -2.67 15.65 -9.87
CA LEU A 98 -1.75 16.61 -10.51
C LEU A 98 -0.49 15.92 -11.08
N ILE A 99 0.01 14.89 -10.39
CA ILE A 99 1.14 14.09 -10.88
C ILE A 99 0.71 13.35 -12.15
N PHE A 100 -0.43 12.67 -12.12
CA PHE A 100 -0.96 11.94 -13.26
C PHE A 100 -1.15 12.86 -14.46
N ASP A 101 -1.84 13.99 -14.28
CA ASP A 101 -2.08 14.97 -15.35
C ASP A 101 -0.77 15.46 -15.98
N LYS A 102 0.26 15.63 -15.17
CA LYS A 102 1.55 16.12 -15.66
C LYS A 102 2.34 15.07 -16.45
N ILE A 103 2.27 13.79 -16.06
CA ILE A 103 2.98 12.70 -16.74
C ILE A 103 2.20 12.32 -18.01
N SER A 104 0.88 12.25 -17.94
CA SER A 104 0.01 11.90 -19.06
C SER A 104 -0.22 13.03 -20.07
N ASP A 105 0.38 14.20 -19.85
CA ASP A 105 0.12 15.44 -20.62
C ASP A 105 -1.39 15.75 -20.71
N GLY A 106 -2.12 15.55 -19.60
CA GLY A 106 -3.56 15.76 -19.49
C GLY A 106 -4.43 14.70 -20.15
N GLN A 107 -3.86 13.58 -20.62
CA GLN A 107 -4.62 12.47 -21.18
C GLN A 107 -5.32 11.64 -20.07
N SER A 108 -6.31 10.84 -20.44
CA SER A 108 -7.02 9.93 -19.51
C SER A 108 -6.22 8.68 -19.10
N SER A 109 -5.15 8.38 -19.84
CA SER A 109 -4.24 7.28 -19.60
C SER A 109 -2.80 7.70 -19.97
N MET A 110 -1.81 6.97 -19.46
CA MET A 110 -0.39 7.15 -19.82
C MET A 110 0.22 5.83 -20.25
N ASP A 111 1.20 5.86 -21.14
CA ASP A 111 1.98 4.69 -21.50
C ASP A 111 2.84 4.22 -20.31
N VAL A 112 2.89 2.90 -20.07
CA VAL A 112 3.62 2.32 -18.94
C VAL A 112 5.12 2.60 -19.03
N GLU A 113 5.71 2.41 -20.20
CA GLU A 113 7.16 2.59 -20.38
C GLU A 113 7.54 4.06 -20.24
N GLU A 114 6.70 4.96 -20.76
CA GLU A 114 6.87 6.40 -20.59
C GLU A 114 6.75 6.81 -19.12
N ALA A 115 5.74 6.29 -18.41
CA ALA A 115 5.59 6.54 -16.98
C ALA A 115 6.82 6.07 -16.19
N LEU A 116 7.36 4.89 -16.51
CA LEU A 116 8.55 4.34 -15.84
C LEU A 116 9.84 5.14 -16.11
N LEU A 117 9.90 5.92 -17.18
CA LEU A 117 11.02 6.88 -17.41
C LEU A 117 10.98 8.05 -16.43
N HIS A 118 9.80 8.43 -15.94
CA HIS A 118 9.63 9.46 -14.91
C HIS A 118 9.88 8.95 -13.50
N LEU A 119 9.88 7.62 -13.29
CA LEU A 119 10.01 7.01 -11.97
C LEU A 119 11.45 7.17 -11.44
N ASP A 120 11.61 8.04 -10.45
CA ASP A 120 12.85 8.27 -9.70
C ASP A 120 12.67 7.84 -8.25
N VAL A 121 13.17 6.67 -7.90
CA VAL A 121 13.10 6.14 -6.54
C VAL A 121 14.22 6.63 -5.62
N THR A 122 15.11 7.52 -6.07
CA THR A 122 16.22 8.05 -5.24
C THR A 122 15.73 8.76 -3.97
N GLN A 123 14.52 9.32 -4.03
CA GLN A 123 13.85 9.97 -2.89
C GLN A 123 12.90 9.03 -2.14
N HIS A 124 12.88 7.75 -2.50
CA HIS A 124 11.99 6.80 -1.83
C HIS A 124 12.43 6.61 -0.37
N PRO A 125 11.48 6.67 0.61
CA PRO A 125 11.79 6.54 2.03
C PRO A 125 12.66 5.34 2.39
N LEU A 126 12.56 4.27 1.62
CA LEU A 126 13.26 3.02 1.87
C LEU A 126 14.75 3.09 1.64
N LEU A 127 15.19 3.84 0.63
CA LEU A 127 16.62 4.01 0.36
C LEU A 127 17.32 4.70 1.52
N GLU A 128 16.69 5.76 2.05
CA GLU A 128 17.28 6.55 3.11
C GLU A 128 17.27 5.85 4.48
N MET A 129 16.19 5.11 4.78
CA MET A 129 15.99 4.57 6.13
C MET A 129 16.55 3.17 6.33
N PHE A 130 16.65 2.36 5.27
CA PHE A 130 17.08 0.96 5.38
C PHE A 130 18.34 0.63 4.61
N GLN A 131 19.02 1.64 4.03
CA GLN A 131 20.19 1.43 3.16
C GLN A 131 19.91 0.39 2.07
N GLU A 132 18.64 0.36 1.57
CA GLU A 132 18.26 -0.51 0.49
C GLU A 132 18.98 -0.12 -0.80
N ASN A 133 19.20 -1.12 -1.66
CA ASN A 133 19.74 -0.90 -2.98
C ASN A 133 18.67 -0.24 -3.86
N TYR A 134 19.06 0.77 -4.63
CA TYR A 134 18.20 1.48 -5.57
C TYR A 134 17.43 0.53 -6.50
N GLU A 135 18.13 -0.46 -7.07
CA GLU A 135 17.53 -1.41 -8.00
C GLU A 135 16.43 -2.25 -7.34
N ASN A 136 16.66 -2.74 -6.11
CA ASN A 136 15.66 -3.51 -5.37
C ASN A 136 14.41 -2.69 -5.10
N VAL A 137 14.56 -1.42 -4.72
CA VAL A 137 13.41 -0.52 -4.47
C VAL A 137 12.67 -0.25 -5.78
N ARG A 138 13.40 0.03 -6.86
CA ARG A 138 12.81 0.28 -8.18
C ARG A 138 12.04 -0.93 -8.69
N GLU A 139 12.62 -2.12 -8.60
CA GLU A 139 11.95 -3.37 -8.98
C GLU A 139 10.68 -3.63 -8.15
N SER A 140 10.74 -3.38 -6.83
CA SER A 140 9.59 -3.53 -5.95
C SER A 140 8.44 -2.59 -6.33
N VAL A 141 8.75 -1.32 -6.64
CA VAL A 141 7.76 -0.33 -7.09
C VAL A 141 7.16 -0.74 -8.43
N ILE A 142 7.99 -1.16 -9.40
CA ILE A 142 7.51 -1.63 -10.71
C ILE A 142 6.65 -2.89 -10.55
N LYS A 143 7.06 -3.83 -9.71
CA LYS A 143 6.27 -5.04 -9.43
C LYS A 143 4.91 -4.68 -8.84
N GLY A 144 4.84 -3.79 -7.86
CA GLY A 144 3.58 -3.33 -7.27
C GLY A 144 2.65 -2.69 -8.32
N LEU A 145 3.18 -1.86 -9.21
CA LEU A 145 2.40 -1.28 -10.30
C LEU A 145 1.88 -2.37 -11.26
N ARG A 146 2.74 -3.33 -11.64
CA ARG A 146 2.36 -4.46 -12.52
C ARG A 146 1.30 -5.37 -11.92
N LEU A 147 1.25 -5.54 -10.61
CA LEU A 147 0.18 -6.30 -9.95
C LEU A 147 -1.20 -5.66 -10.15
N ILE A 148 -1.27 -4.34 -10.31
CA ILE A 148 -2.54 -3.63 -10.54
C ILE A 148 -2.91 -3.63 -12.02
N ILE A 149 -1.96 -3.28 -12.90
CA ILE A 149 -2.25 -3.10 -14.33
C ILE A 149 -2.12 -4.38 -15.15
N GLY A 150 -1.47 -5.44 -14.61
CA GLY A 150 -1.15 -6.65 -15.37
C GLY A 150 -0.22 -6.37 -16.55
N ASP A 151 -0.50 -7.02 -17.69
CA ASP A 151 0.27 -6.88 -18.94
C ASP A 151 -0.19 -5.70 -19.82
N LYS A 152 -1.04 -4.81 -19.31
CA LYS A 152 -1.49 -3.63 -20.04
C LYS A 152 -0.32 -2.72 -20.37
N LYS A 153 -0.41 -2.06 -21.53
CA LYS A 153 0.55 -1.03 -21.97
C LYS A 153 0.20 0.37 -21.48
N MET A 154 -1.04 0.56 -21.05
CA MET A 154 -1.54 1.86 -20.59
C MET A 154 -1.96 1.76 -19.12
N ILE A 155 -1.67 2.81 -18.37
CA ILE A 155 -2.09 3.01 -16.98
C ILE A 155 -3.27 3.98 -16.99
N LEU A 156 -4.42 3.57 -16.47
CA LEU A 156 -5.55 4.46 -16.23
C LEU A 156 -5.33 5.27 -14.94
N ARG A 157 -6.01 6.42 -14.84
CA ARG A 157 -5.93 7.27 -13.65
C ARG A 157 -6.27 6.52 -12.36
N GLU A 158 -7.33 5.73 -12.40
CA GLU A 158 -7.79 4.93 -11.24
C GLU A 158 -6.75 3.90 -10.82
N GLU A 159 -6.07 3.26 -11.76
CA GLU A 159 -5.00 2.28 -11.50
C GLU A 159 -3.76 2.97 -10.89
N PHE A 160 -3.42 4.17 -11.36
CA PHE A 160 -2.36 4.97 -10.78
C PHE A 160 -2.67 5.40 -9.34
N LEU A 161 -3.90 5.81 -9.07
CA LEU A 161 -4.35 6.16 -7.72
C LEU A 161 -4.35 4.93 -6.80
N GLU A 162 -4.91 3.81 -7.25
CA GLU A 162 -4.95 2.55 -6.49
C GLU A 162 -3.55 2.09 -6.10
N PHE A 163 -2.57 2.15 -7.01
CA PHE A 163 -1.18 1.85 -6.73
C PHE A 163 -0.65 2.66 -5.53
N HIS A 164 -0.88 3.98 -5.52
CA HIS A 164 -0.42 4.83 -4.44
C HIS A 164 -1.21 4.65 -3.15
N PHE A 165 -2.50 4.34 -3.23
CA PHE A 165 -3.32 4.04 -2.06
C PHE A 165 -2.86 2.76 -1.37
N ASN A 166 -2.51 1.71 -2.11
CA ASN A 166 -1.98 0.48 -1.55
C ASN A 166 -0.67 0.69 -0.77
N ILE A 167 0.13 1.67 -1.17
CA ILE A 167 1.31 2.10 -0.41
C ILE A 167 0.89 2.93 0.81
N TYR A 168 0.00 3.92 0.62
CA TYR A 168 -0.41 4.84 1.67
C TYR A 168 -1.06 4.13 2.87
N TRP A 169 -1.93 3.18 2.62
CA TRP A 169 -2.67 2.48 3.68
C TRP A 169 -1.80 1.71 4.67
N ILE A 170 -0.59 1.33 4.29
CA ILE A 170 0.31 0.60 5.19
C ILE A 170 1.51 1.41 5.67
N ILE A 171 1.62 2.66 5.26
CA ILE A 171 2.66 3.56 5.75
C ILE A 171 2.42 3.85 7.24
N PRO A 172 3.45 3.71 8.11
CA PRO A 172 3.36 4.15 9.49
C PRO A 172 3.12 5.66 9.60
N ASP A 173 2.33 6.09 10.57
CA ASP A 173 1.92 7.48 10.75
C ASP A 173 3.12 8.47 10.81
N PHE A 174 4.24 8.04 11.42
CA PHE A 174 5.45 8.87 11.50
C PHE A 174 6.15 9.11 10.15
N LEU A 175 5.77 8.40 9.10
CA LEU A 175 6.28 8.57 7.73
C LEU A 175 5.31 9.29 6.80
N GLU A 176 4.10 9.55 7.22
CA GLU A 176 3.06 10.09 6.35
C GLU A 176 3.47 11.44 5.75
N GLU A 177 4.00 12.35 6.56
CA GLU A 177 4.44 13.67 6.07
C GLU A 177 5.61 13.54 5.07
N LYS A 178 6.53 12.61 5.33
CA LYS A 178 7.65 12.33 4.43
C LYS A 178 7.14 11.76 3.11
N PHE A 179 6.23 10.80 3.15
CA PHE A 179 5.59 10.23 1.97
C PHE A 179 4.91 11.30 1.10
N ARG A 180 4.11 12.19 1.71
CA ARG A 180 3.47 13.33 1.02
C ARG A 180 4.46 14.19 0.23
N LYS A 181 5.63 14.46 0.81
CA LYS A 181 6.69 15.28 0.17
C LYS A 181 7.41 14.53 -0.95
N GLN A 182 7.52 13.22 -0.83
CA GLN A 182 8.34 12.40 -1.73
C GLN A 182 7.58 11.87 -2.94
N ILE A 183 6.26 11.65 -2.86
CA ILE A 183 5.48 11.18 -4.01
C ILE A 183 5.73 12.00 -5.28
N PRO A 184 5.65 13.35 -5.26
CA PRO A 184 5.91 14.13 -6.47
C PRO A 184 7.33 13.94 -7.00
N LEU A 185 8.31 13.83 -6.10
CA LEU A 185 9.71 13.66 -6.45
C LEU A 185 9.97 12.30 -7.10
N MET A 186 9.31 11.24 -6.62
CA MET A 186 9.37 9.90 -7.22
C MET A 186 8.91 9.87 -8.69
N TRP A 187 8.08 10.80 -9.08
CA TRP A 187 7.58 10.97 -10.45
C TRP A 187 8.26 12.14 -11.18
N GLY A 188 9.47 12.51 -10.78
CA GLY A 188 10.28 13.54 -11.43
C GLY A 188 9.75 14.98 -11.28
N ILE A 189 8.78 15.21 -10.38
CA ILE A 189 8.13 16.51 -10.22
C ILE A 189 8.78 17.30 -9.09
N LYS A 190 9.74 18.16 -9.40
CA LYS A 190 10.46 18.98 -8.43
C LYS A 190 9.65 20.13 -7.83
N LYS A 191 8.61 20.62 -8.50
CA LYS A 191 7.70 21.68 -8.00
C LYS A 191 6.28 21.44 -8.52
N LEU A 192 5.36 21.13 -7.64
CA LEU A 192 3.94 21.29 -7.93
C LEU A 192 3.65 22.81 -7.83
N LYS A 193 3.24 23.44 -8.95
CA LYS A 193 2.74 24.81 -8.87
C LYS A 193 1.53 24.80 -7.93
N LYS A 194 1.55 25.62 -6.89
CA LYS A 194 0.36 25.89 -6.11
C LYS A 194 -0.65 26.50 -7.11
N SER A 195 -1.70 25.77 -7.42
CA SER A 195 -2.87 26.35 -8.07
C SER A 195 -3.46 27.37 -7.09
N ASN A 196 -3.43 28.62 -7.47
CA ASN A 196 -4.13 29.70 -6.78
C ASN A 196 -5.63 29.43 -6.77
#